data_01e5020ae8a7e7d76e31cf1e763973f8
#
_entry.id   01e5020ae8a7e7d76e31cf1e763973f8
#
_cell.length_a   1.000
_cell.length_b   1.000
_cell.length_c   1.000
_cell.angle_alpha   90.00
_cell.angle_beta   90.00
_cell.angle_gamma   90.00
#
_symmetry.space_group_name_H-M   'P 1'
#
loop_
_entity.id
_entity.type
_entity.pdbx_description
1 polymer ?
#
loop_
_entity_poly.entity_id
_entity_poly.type
_entity_poly.pdbx_seq_one_letter_code
_entity_poly.pdbx_strand_id
1 'polypeptide(L)'
;MAVALPGLIGLVGGSATSGAFSRPGLPVEYLMVPSPSMGRDIKIQFQSGGTNSPAVYLLDGLRAQDDYNGWDINTQAFEWYLDSGLSIVLPVGGQSSFYSDWYKPACGKAGCSTYKWETFLSSELPGWLSANRSVKPTGMAAVGLSMAGGSSMILSVYHPDRFIYAGSMSGFLNPSEGWWPFLINLSMGDAGGYKADDMWGPTGSPDNAWQRNDPMVQIPKLVANNTRLWVYCGNGKPNELGGGDLPATFLEGLTIKTNITFRDNYLAAGGTNGVFNFPDNGTHNWVYWGRELQAMKPDLIAHLGATPTA
;
A
#
# COMPACT_ATOMS: atom_id res chain seq x y z
N MET A 1 5.58 -35.16 -5.45
CA MET A 1 6.65 -34.34 -6.03
C MET A 1 6.62 -33.00 -5.34
N ALA A 2 7.57 -32.72 -4.47
CA ALA A 2 7.72 -31.42 -3.85
C ALA A 2 8.30 -30.47 -4.90
N VAL A 3 7.49 -29.55 -5.41
CA VAL A 3 7.99 -28.44 -6.22
C VAL A 3 8.67 -27.48 -5.27
N ALA A 4 10.00 -27.56 -5.21
CA ALA A 4 10.80 -26.53 -4.57
C ALA A 4 10.54 -25.23 -5.32
N LEU A 5 9.89 -24.26 -4.66
CA LEU A 5 9.76 -22.88 -5.14
C LEU A 5 11.15 -22.22 -5.02
N PRO A 6 11.87 -21.97 -6.13
CA PRO A 6 13.15 -21.27 -6.05
C PRO A 6 12.84 -19.79 -5.77
N GLY A 7 13.34 -19.28 -4.65
CA GLY A 7 13.58 -17.85 -4.55
C GLY A 7 12.66 -16.99 -3.69
N LEU A 8 11.79 -17.55 -2.83
CA LEU A 8 11.22 -16.75 -1.74
C LEU A 8 12.20 -16.58 -0.55
N ILE A 9 13.31 -17.32 -0.57
CA ILE A 9 14.35 -17.33 0.47
C ILE A 9 15.58 -16.55 -0.02
N GLY A 10 15.46 -15.29 -0.29
CA GLY A 10 16.62 -14.59 -0.83
C GLY A 10 16.58 -13.06 -0.81
N LEU A 11 15.58 -12.45 -0.23
CA LEU A 11 15.64 -11.02 0.07
C LEU A 11 16.28 -10.79 1.44
N VAL A 12 17.47 -11.34 1.65
CA VAL A 12 18.35 -10.89 2.73
C VAL A 12 19.01 -9.60 2.26
N GLY A 13 18.26 -8.51 2.27
CA GLY A 13 18.85 -7.21 2.47
C GLY A 13 19.42 -7.25 3.90
N GLY A 14 20.73 -7.20 4.05
CA GLY A 14 21.38 -7.03 5.35
C GLY A 14 20.72 -5.86 6.07
N SER A 15 20.69 -5.93 7.39
CA SER A 15 20.35 -4.82 8.29
C SER A 15 21.40 -3.70 8.14
N ALA A 16 21.46 -3.08 6.98
CA ALA A 16 21.97 -1.74 6.87
C ALA A 16 20.89 -0.86 7.47
N THR A 17 21.23 -0.03 8.45
CA THR A 17 20.42 1.11 8.84
C THR A 17 20.11 1.86 7.56
N SER A 18 18.92 1.65 7.01
CA SER A 18 18.48 2.33 5.81
C SER A 18 18.29 3.79 6.19
N GLY A 19 19.15 4.65 5.70
CA GLY A 19 18.96 6.10 5.80
C GLY A 19 17.74 6.49 4.95
N ALA A 20 16.91 7.42 5.45
CA ALA A 20 15.90 8.05 4.62
C ALA A 20 16.57 8.67 3.39
N PHE A 21 15.90 8.57 2.24
CA PHE A 21 16.40 9.12 0.99
C PHE A 21 16.16 10.64 0.88
N SER A 22 15.25 11.17 1.71
CA SER A 22 14.91 12.60 1.73
C SER A 22 16.17 13.44 1.91
N ARG A 23 16.42 14.33 0.97
CA ARG A 23 17.58 15.22 1.02
C ARG A 23 17.48 16.20 2.20
N PRO A 24 18.61 16.56 2.81
CA PRO A 24 18.63 17.65 3.80
C PRO A 24 18.03 18.93 3.21
N GLY A 25 17.13 19.57 3.96
CA GLY A 25 16.45 20.80 3.55
C GLY A 25 15.06 20.61 2.96
N LEU A 26 14.62 19.38 2.67
CA LEU A 26 13.21 19.14 2.38
C LEU A 26 12.35 19.36 3.64
N PRO A 27 11.16 19.95 3.51
CA PRO A 27 10.26 20.22 4.65
C PRO A 27 9.53 18.95 5.09
N VAL A 28 10.28 17.90 5.47
CA VAL A 28 9.74 16.63 5.96
C VAL A 28 9.75 16.64 7.48
N GLU A 29 8.61 16.42 8.08
CA GLU A 29 8.43 16.28 9.53
C GLU A 29 8.34 14.79 9.91
N TYR A 30 8.84 14.47 11.10
CA TYR A 30 8.73 13.15 11.72
C TYR A 30 7.77 13.27 12.90
N LEU A 31 6.53 12.84 12.69
CA LEU A 31 5.44 12.99 13.65
C LEU A 31 5.26 11.70 14.46
N MET A 32 4.96 11.82 15.74
CA MET A 32 4.50 10.70 16.58
C MET A 32 3.01 10.92 16.83
N VAL A 33 2.18 10.12 16.17
CA VAL A 33 0.72 10.24 16.21
C VAL A 33 0.14 9.19 17.14
N PRO A 34 -0.55 9.58 18.22
CA PRO A 34 -1.18 8.63 19.12
C PRO A 34 -2.20 7.74 18.39
N SER A 35 -2.11 6.44 18.66
CA SER A 35 -3.11 5.47 18.22
C SER A 35 -3.71 4.77 19.45
N PRO A 36 -4.86 5.24 19.94
CA PRO A 36 -5.57 4.58 21.01
C PRO A 36 -5.91 3.12 20.70
N SER A 37 -6.30 2.82 19.46
CA SER A 37 -6.65 1.46 19.03
C SER A 37 -5.46 0.49 19.07
N MET A 38 -4.24 0.98 18.83
CA MET A 38 -3.02 0.18 18.90
C MET A 38 -2.27 0.32 20.23
N GLY A 39 -2.69 1.24 21.12
CA GLY A 39 -2.08 1.48 22.42
C GLY A 39 -0.65 2.03 22.36
N ARG A 40 -0.28 2.72 21.29
CA ARG A 40 1.06 3.27 21.06
C ARG A 40 1.02 4.42 20.06
N ASP A 41 2.08 5.20 20.04
CA ASP A 41 2.28 6.21 18.99
C ASP A 41 2.79 5.54 17.71
N ILE A 42 2.29 6.04 16.57
CA ILE A 42 2.73 5.62 15.24
C ILE A 42 3.55 6.75 14.63
N LYS A 43 4.74 6.42 14.17
CA LYS A 43 5.59 7.35 13.43
C LYS A 43 5.01 7.62 12.04
N ILE A 44 4.95 8.89 11.68
CA ILE A 44 4.55 9.34 10.34
C ILE A 44 5.65 10.23 9.78
N GLN A 45 6.14 9.95 8.59
CA GLN A 45 6.90 10.91 7.80
C GLN A 45 5.90 11.76 7.02
N PHE A 46 6.00 13.07 7.14
CA PHE A 46 4.98 14.01 6.67
C PHE A 46 5.60 15.17 5.92
N GLN A 47 5.04 15.50 4.75
CA GLN A 47 5.33 16.74 4.02
C GLN A 47 4.01 17.47 3.76
N SER A 48 3.94 18.73 4.19
CA SER A 48 2.74 19.55 4.03
C SER A 48 2.55 19.97 2.57
N GLY A 49 1.32 19.87 2.08
CA GLY A 49 0.88 20.45 0.79
C GLY A 49 0.27 21.84 0.93
N GLY A 50 0.37 22.45 2.12
CA GLY A 50 -0.23 23.75 2.43
C GLY A 50 -1.50 23.63 3.28
N THR A 51 -2.12 24.77 3.56
CA THR A 51 -3.32 24.83 4.41
C THR A 51 -4.51 24.17 3.74
N ASN A 52 -5.21 23.30 4.49
CA ASN A 52 -6.38 22.56 4.03
C ASN A 52 -6.10 21.74 2.76
N SER A 53 -4.89 21.20 2.62
CA SER A 53 -4.48 20.37 1.50
C SER A 53 -5.07 18.95 1.61
N PRO A 54 -5.41 18.31 0.49
CA PRO A 54 -5.74 16.89 0.48
C PRO A 54 -4.48 16.05 0.73
N ALA A 55 -4.66 14.86 1.29
CA ALA A 55 -3.56 13.95 1.60
C ALA A 55 -3.45 12.77 0.64
N VAL A 56 -2.22 12.35 0.39
CA VAL A 56 -1.88 11.07 -0.25
C VAL A 56 -1.13 10.22 0.79
N TYR A 57 -1.72 9.10 1.17
CA TYR A 57 -1.10 8.11 2.04
C TYR A 57 -0.31 7.13 1.17
N LEU A 58 1.01 7.09 1.34
CA LEU A 58 1.88 6.13 0.66
C LEU A 58 2.16 4.95 1.59
N LEU A 59 1.53 3.83 1.29
CA LEU A 59 1.56 2.61 2.10
C LEU A 59 2.66 1.67 1.62
N ASP A 60 3.41 1.13 2.57
CA ASP A 60 4.58 0.30 2.32
C ASP A 60 4.24 -1.15 1.96
N GLY A 61 5.24 -1.91 1.49
CA GLY A 61 5.14 -3.32 1.20
C GLY A 61 5.24 -4.23 2.43
N LEU A 62 5.30 -5.54 2.17
CA LEU A 62 5.30 -6.59 3.21
C LEU A 62 6.41 -6.45 4.25
N ARG A 63 7.57 -5.90 3.85
CA ARG A 63 8.78 -5.75 4.68
C ARG A 63 8.95 -4.35 5.24
N ALA A 64 7.83 -3.63 5.48
CA ALA A 64 7.85 -2.33 6.12
C ALA A 64 8.72 -2.33 7.38
N GLN A 65 9.54 -1.29 7.53
CA GLN A 65 10.49 -1.14 8.64
C GLN A 65 9.93 -0.16 9.68
N ASP A 66 10.51 -0.17 10.89
CA ASP A 66 10.05 0.67 12.00
C ASP A 66 10.80 2.01 12.11
N ASP A 67 11.80 2.23 11.26
CA ASP A 67 12.60 3.47 11.24
C ASP A 67 12.11 4.47 10.19
N TYR A 68 11.98 4.05 8.93
CA TYR A 68 11.52 4.84 7.79
C TYR A 68 10.58 4.03 6.91
N ASN A 69 9.70 4.73 6.19
CA ASN A 69 8.82 4.10 5.19
C ASN A 69 9.61 3.77 3.92
N GLY A 70 9.32 2.64 3.30
CA GLY A 70 10.00 2.17 2.09
C GLY A 70 9.95 3.15 0.91
N TRP A 71 8.91 3.96 0.80
CA TRP A 71 8.81 5.01 -0.21
C TRP A 71 9.88 6.09 -0.04
N ASP A 72 10.25 6.43 1.19
CA ASP A 72 11.35 7.37 1.45
C ASP A 72 12.73 6.70 1.34
N ILE A 73 12.82 5.41 1.70
CA ILE A 73 14.09 4.66 1.62
C ILE A 73 14.52 4.43 0.16
N ASN A 74 13.58 4.10 -0.72
CA ASN A 74 13.87 3.58 -2.06
C ASN A 74 13.50 4.55 -3.19
N THR A 75 12.88 5.69 -2.88
CA THR A 75 12.42 6.65 -3.88
C THR A 75 12.65 8.09 -3.43
N GLN A 76 12.42 9.02 -4.34
CA GLN A 76 12.42 10.46 -4.07
C GLN A 76 10.98 10.99 -3.92
N ALA A 77 10.09 10.24 -3.27
CA ALA A 77 8.66 10.57 -3.22
C ALA A 77 8.39 11.99 -2.67
N PHE A 78 9.09 12.40 -1.60
CA PHE A 78 8.94 13.74 -1.04
C PHE A 78 9.42 14.84 -2.00
N GLU A 79 10.50 14.61 -2.76
CA GLU A 79 10.98 15.56 -3.76
C GLU A 79 10.02 15.69 -4.93
N TRP A 80 9.55 14.56 -5.45
CA TRP A 80 8.64 14.55 -6.58
C TRP A 80 7.31 15.25 -6.28
N TYR A 81 6.87 15.21 -5.02
CA TYR A 81 5.60 15.80 -4.59
C TYR A 81 5.73 17.15 -3.87
N LEU A 82 6.97 17.67 -3.73
CA LEU A 82 7.19 19.03 -3.23
C LEU A 82 6.38 20.03 -4.08
N ASP A 83 5.76 21.00 -3.43
CA ASP A 83 4.95 22.05 -4.04
C ASP A 83 3.75 21.58 -4.89
N SER A 84 3.38 20.31 -4.77
CA SER A 84 2.23 19.75 -5.50
C SER A 84 0.85 20.17 -4.97
N GLY A 85 0.79 20.83 -3.82
CA GLY A 85 -0.46 21.09 -3.11
C GLY A 85 -1.07 19.86 -2.43
N LEU A 86 -0.35 18.73 -2.46
CA LEU A 86 -0.73 17.48 -1.80
C LEU A 86 0.10 17.29 -0.53
N SER A 87 -0.55 17.01 0.59
CA SER A 87 0.15 16.51 1.79
C SER A 87 0.54 15.06 1.60
N ILE A 88 1.82 14.76 1.76
CA ILE A 88 2.35 13.40 1.63
C ILE A 88 2.53 12.79 3.01
N VAL A 89 1.91 11.63 3.21
CA VAL A 89 1.78 10.96 4.50
C VAL A 89 2.31 9.54 4.36
N LEU A 90 3.43 9.26 5.00
CA LEU A 90 4.08 7.96 4.98
C LEU A 90 4.01 7.33 6.38
N PRO A 91 3.04 6.45 6.66
CA PRO A 91 3.03 5.68 7.91
C PRO A 91 4.24 4.76 7.97
N VAL A 92 4.93 4.74 9.12
CA VAL A 92 6.12 3.93 9.35
C VAL A 92 5.79 2.69 10.17
N GLY A 93 6.34 1.55 9.80
CA GLY A 93 6.04 0.26 10.44
C GLY A 93 4.91 -0.50 9.75
N GLY A 94 4.35 -1.47 10.46
CA GLY A 94 3.28 -2.30 9.91
C GLY A 94 3.77 -3.45 9.03
N GLN A 95 4.93 -4.02 9.35
CA GLN A 95 5.43 -5.21 8.66
C GLN A 95 4.35 -6.30 8.62
N SER A 96 4.10 -6.85 7.45
CA SER A 96 3.09 -7.89 7.20
C SER A 96 1.65 -7.51 7.60
N SER A 97 1.34 -6.21 7.80
CA SER A 97 0.07 -5.77 8.37
C SER A 97 -1.12 -5.88 7.43
N PHE A 98 -0.90 -5.86 6.11
CA PHE A 98 -1.94 -5.62 5.10
C PHE A 98 -2.80 -4.40 5.43
N TYR A 99 -2.28 -3.51 6.29
CA TYR A 99 -2.96 -2.31 6.78
C TYR A 99 -4.40 -2.54 7.22
N SER A 100 -4.65 -3.72 7.81
CA SER A 100 -5.95 -4.18 8.31
C SER A 100 -5.98 -4.26 9.84
N ASP A 101 -7.17 -4.42 10.39
CA ASP A 101 -7.38 -4.67 11.81
C ASP A 101 -7.32 -6.17 12.08
N TRP A 102 -6.23 -6.61 12.68
CA TRP A 102 -6.02 -8.02 12.96
C TRP A 102 -6.95 -8.55 14.05
N TYR A 103 -7.33 -9.81 13.93
CA TYR A 103 -8.14 -10.50 14.95
C TYR A 103 -7.37 -10.76 16.23
N LYS A 104 -6.08 -11.11 16.11
CA LYS A 104 -5.19 -11.39 17.24
C LYS A 104 -3.99 -10.46 17.22
N PRO A 105 -3.24 -10.38 18.32
CA PRO A 105 -1.96 -9.66 18.31
C PRO A 105 -1.06 -10.16 17.18
N ALA A 106 -0.43 -9.24 16.47
CA ALA A 106 0.56 -9.51 15.45
C ALA A 106 1.87 -9.91 16.13
N CYS A 107 2.12 -11.20 16.22
CA CYS A 107 3.32 -11.75 16.85
C CYS A 107 4.30 -12.22 15.79
N GLY A 108 5.48 -11.62 15.76
CA GLY A 108 6.59 -11.96 14.89
C GLY A 108 7.89 -12.15 15.65
N LYS A 109 9.01 -12.26 14.92
CA LYS A 109 10.36 -12.43 15.51
C LYS A 109 10.77 -11.27 16.44
N ALA A 110 10.26 -10.07 16.19
CA ALA A 110 10.54 -8.87 16.98
C ALA A 110 9.63 -8.72 18.22
N GLY A 111 8.65 -9.61 18.42
CA GLY A 111 7.67 -9.54 19.50
C GLY A 111 6.23 -9.44 19.00
N CYS A 112 5.34 -9.06 19.91
CA CYS A 112 3.91 -8.93 19.62
C CYS A 112 3.47 -7.47 19.70
N SER A 113 2.58 -7.07 18.77
CA SER A 113 1.97 -5.74 18.74
C SER A 113 0.49 -5.87 18.37
N THR A 114 -0.32 -4.93 18.84
CA THR A 114 -1.70 -4.79 18.35
C THR A 114 -1.68 -4.11 16.99
N TYR A 115 -2.29 -4.74 15.99
CA TYR A 115 -2.46 -4.16 14.66
C TYR A 115 -3.92 -3.80 14.43
N LYS A 116 -4.20 -2.50 14.40
CA LYS A 116 -5.47 -1.86 14.07
C LYS A 116 -5.22 -0.77 13.03
N TRP A 117 -4.53 -1.17 11.96
CA TRP A 117 -4.07 -0.24 10.95
C TRP A 117 -5.20 0.39 10.14
N GLU A 118 -6.26 -0.35 9.84
CA GLU A 118 -7.43 0.21 9.15
C GLU A 118 -8.09 1.30 10.00
N THR A 119 -8.33 1.01 11.29
CA THR A 119 -8.85 2.00 12.24
C THR A 119 -7.95 3.22 12.34
N PHE A 120 -6.64 3.01 12.46
CA PHE A 120 -5.68 4.12 12.55
C PHE A 120 -5.73 5.02 11.30
N LEU A 121 -5.62 4.44 10.11
CA LEU A 121 -5.53 5.17 8.85
C LEU A 121 -6.84 5.86 8.46
N SER A 122 -7.99 5.29 8.81
CA SER A 122 -9.30 5.81 8.42
C SER A 122 -9.94 6.74 9.45
N SER A 123 -9.59 6.61 10.72
CA SER A 123 -10.26 7.32 11.82
C SER A 123 -9.31 8.18 12.65
N GLU A 124 -8.23 7.60 13.17
CA GLU A 124 -7.36 8.28 14.12
C GLU A 124 -6.44 9.31 13.44
N LEU A 125 -5.71 8.87 12.41
CA LEU A 125 -4.75 9.71 11.69
C LEU A 125 -5.38 10.90 10.96
N PRO A 126 -6.51 10.77 10.22
CA PRO A 126 -7.12 11.91 9.55
C PRO A 126 -7.55 13.02 10.50
N GLY A 127 -8.15 12.66 11.64
CA GLY A 127 -8.55 13.63 12.67
C GLY A 127 -7.34 14.35 13.28
N TRP A 128 -6.29 13.61 13.58
CA TRP A 128 -5.07 14.17 14.13
C TRP A 128 -4.37 15.13 13.15
N LEU A 129 -4.22 14.73 11.89
CA LEU A 129 -3.61 15.56 10.85
C LEU A 129 -4.42 16.83 10.59
N SER A 130 -5.74 16.72 10.59
CA SER A 130 -6.62 17.88 10.43
C SER A 130 -6.43 18.89 11.56
N ALA A 131 -6.40 18.44 12.80
CA ALA A 131 -6.25 19.30 13.96
C ALA A 131 -4.83 19.91 14.11
N ASN A 132 -3.80 19.19 13.68
CA ASN A 132 -2.42 19.55 13.96
C ASN A 132 -1.61 20.00 12.74
N ARG A 133 -2.06 19.72 11.51
CA ARG A 133 -1.33 20.00 10.27
C ARG A 133 -2.20 20.60 9.16
N SER A 134 -3.42 20.98 9.48
CA SER A 134 -4.37 21.60 8.52
C SER A 134 -4.59 20.75 7.25
N VAL A 135 -4.59 19.44 7.38
CA VAL A 135 -4.88 18.49 6.29
C VAL A 135 -6.38 18.25 6.22
N LYS A 136 -6.95 18.17 5.03
CA LYS A 136 -8.36 17.75 4.86
C LYS A 136 -8.57 16.35 5.43
N PRO A 137 -9.57 16.12 6.31
CA PRO A 137 -9.81 14.81 6.91
C PRO A 137 -10.58 13.85 5.99
N THR A 138 -10.99 14.32 4.81
CA THR A 138 -11.78 13.57 3.82
C THR A 138 -11.27 13.85 2.41
N GLY A 139 -11.66 13.02 1.43
CA GLY A 139 -11.26 13.22 0.04
C GLY A 139 -9.76 12.96 -0.18
N MET A 140 -9.22 11.94 0.45
CA MET A 140 -7.81 11.56 0.40
C MET A 140 -7.57 10.45 -0.62
N ALA A 141 -6.30 10.21 -0.92
CA ALA A 141 -5.84 9.03 -1.64
C ALA A 141 -5.08 8.06 -0.71
N ALA A 142 -5.28 6.77 -0.94
CA ALA A 142 -4.37 5.73 -0.48
C ALA A 142 -3.66 5.11 -1.68
N VAL A 143 -2.34 5.08 -1.66
CA VAL A 143 -1.50 4.49 -2.71
C VAL A 143 -0.59 3.48 -2.06
N GLY A 144 -0.67 2.23 -2.49
CA GLY A 144 0.13 1.14 -1.93
C GLY A 144 0.77 0.28 -2.99
N LEU A 145 1.84 -0.41 -2.59
CA LEU A 145 2.52 -1.37 -3.44
C LEU A 145 2.47 -2.77 -2.83
N SER A 146 2.56 -3.81 -3.68
CA SER A 146 2.66 -5.19 -3.21
C SER A 146 1.54 -5.51 -2.20
N MET A 147 1.88 -5.88 -0.97
CA MET A 147 0.95 -6.07 0.15
C MET A 147 -0.09 -4.95 0.25
N ALA A 148 0.35 -3.71 0.16
CA ALA A 148 -0.52 -2.54 0.37
C ALA A 148 -1.33 -2.14 -0.87
N GLY A 149 -1.05 -2.70 -2.04
CA GLY A 149 -1.83 -2.41 -3.25
C GLY A 149 -3.29 -2.81 -3.11
N GLY A 150 -3.57 -4.01 -2.56
CA GLY A 150 -4.93 -4.41 -2.20
C GLY A 150 -5.49 -3.59 -1.05
N SER A 151 -4.68 -3.29 -0.04
CA SER A 151 -5.10 -2.53 1.14
C SER A 151 -5.58 -1.11 0.80
N SER A 152 -4.94 -0.43 -0.16
CA SER A 152 -5.38 0.88 -0.63
C SER A 152 -6.81 0.85 -1.19
N MET A 153 -7.15 -0.20 -1.91
CA MET A 153 -8.52 -0.41 -2.42
C MET A 153 -9.51 -0.70 -1.30
N ILE A 154 -9.14 -1.53 -0.33
CA ILE A 154 -9.98 -1.89 0.82
C ILE A 154 -10.31 -0.68 1.69
N LEU A 155 -9.34 0.23 1.89
CA LEU A 155 -9.60 1.51 2.55
C LEU A 155 -10.69 2.32 1.83
N SER A 156 -10.64 2.40 0.50
CA SER A 156 -11.65 3.09 -0.30
C SER A 156 -12.99 2.36 -0.35
N VAL A 157 -12.99 1.03 -0.24
CA VAL A 157 -14.21 0.22 -0.18
C VAL A 157 -15.03 0.51 1.07
N TYR A 158 -14.38 0.57 2.23
CA TYR A 158 -15.08 0.67 3.52
C TYR A 158 -15.11 2.09 4.10
N HIS A 159 -14.29 2.99 3.57
CA HIS A 159 -14.19 4.39 4.00
C HIS A 159 -14.23 5.35 2.80
N PRO A 160 -15.30 5.28 1.95
CA PRO A 160 -15.37 6.05 0.70
C PRO A 160 -15.49 7.56 0.90
N ASP A 161 -15.91 8.01 2.08
CA ASP A 161 -15.91 9.41 2.48
C ASP A 161 -14.48 9.91 2.80
N ARG A 162 -13.60 9.01 3.22
CA ARG A 162 -12.19 9.31 3.52
C ARG A 162 -11.31 9.17 2.29
N PHE A 163 -11.39 8.02 1.61
CA PHE A 163 -10.52 7.65 0.50
C PHE A 163 -11.32 7.55 -0.79
N ILE A 164 -11.24 8.61 -1.60
CA ILE A 164 -11.91 8.69 -2.91
C ILE A 164 -11.03 8.19 -4.06
N TYR A 165 -9.76 7.92 -3.77
CA TYR A 165 -8.74 7.48 -4.72
C TYR A 165 -7.95 6.31 -4.15
N ALA A 166 -7.79 5.25 -4.91
CA ALA A 166 -6.97 4.09 -4.57
C ALA A 166 -5.95 3.79 -5.67
N GLY A 167 -4.67 3.90 -5.32
CA GLY A 167 -3.55 3.49 -6.17
C GLY A 167 -3.03 2.12 -5.76
N SER A 168 -2.95 1.18 -6.68
CA SER A 168 -2.38 -0.15 -6.45
C SER A 168 -1.22 -0.39 -7.41
N MET A 169 -0.04 -0.61 -6.88
CA MET A 169 1.15 -0.95 -7.64
C MET A 169 1.55 -2.39 -7.35
N SER A 170 1.41 -3.26 -8.34
CA SER A 170 1.71 -4.70 -8.20
C SER A 170 1.00 -5.35 -7.01
N GLY A 171 -0.25 -4.95 -6.75
CA GLY A 171 -1.03 -5.40 -5.61
C GLY A 171 -1.54 -6.83 -5.74
N PHE A 172 -1.69 -7.52 -4.61
CA PHE A 172 -2.36 -8.82 -4.54
C PHE A 172 -3.88 -8.57 -4.52
N LEU A 173 -4.51 -8.60 -5.70
CA LEU A 173 -5.90 -8.18 -5.86
C LEU A 173 -6.94 -9.30 -5.72
N ASN A 174 -6.49 -10.53 -5.43
CA ASN A 174 -7.33 -11.69 -5.18
C ASN A 174 -6.77 -12.55 -4.03
N PRO A 175 -6.53 -11.98 -2.83
CA PRO A 175 -5.85 -12.67 -1.74
C PRO A 175 -6.63 -13.84 -1.13
N SER A 176 -7.95 -13.91 -1.32
CA SER A 176 -8.79 -14.96 -0.72
C SER A 176 -8.90 -16.24 -1.56
N GLU A 177 -8.38 -16.25 -2.79
CA GLU A 177 -8.60 -17.32 -3.76
C GLU A 177 -7.35 -18.13 -4.10
N GLY A 178 -7.57 -19.40 -4.42
CA GLY A 178 -6.56 -20.31 -4.95
C GLY A 178 -5.37 -20.50 -4.00
N TRP A 179 -4.16 -20.26 -4.51
CA TRP A 179 -2.91 -20.40 -3.76
C TRP A 179 -2.50 -19.13 -2.98
N TRP A 180 -3.20 -18.01 -3.16
CA TRP A 180 -2.82 -16.74 -2.53
C TRP A 180 -2.80 -16.78 -1.01
N PRO A 181 -3.78 -17.37 -0.30
CA PRO A 181 -3.71 -17.46 1.16
C PRO A 181 -2.45 -18.18 1.66
N PHE A 182 -2.06 -19.27 0.99
CA PHE A 182 -0.85 -20.01 1.31
C PHE A 182 0.42 -19.18 1.03
N LEU A 183 0.50 -18.51 -0.13
CA LEU A 183 1.65 -17.68 -0.49
C LEU A 183 1.79 -16.47 0.45
N ILE A 184 0.68 -15.85 0.82
CA ILE A 184 0.65 -14.75 1.80
C ILE A 184 1.18 -15.22 3.15
N ASN A 185 0.66 -16.35 3.67
CA ASN A 185 1.13 -16.87 4.95
C ASN A 185 2.63 -17.22 4.93
N LEU A 186 3.11 -17.82 3.84
CA LEU A 186 4.52 -18.13 3.66
C LEU A 186 5.37 -16.85 3.64
N SER A 187 4.94 -15.83 2.90
CA SER A 187 5.66 -14.56 2.78
C SER A 187 5.69 -13.79 4.10
N MET A 188 4.59 -13.79 4.86
CA MET A 188 4.51 -13.16 6.18
C MET A 188 5.44 -13.88 7.18
N GLY A 189 5.49 -15.22 7.12
CA GLY A 189 6.41 -16.03 7.92
C GLY A 189 7.87 -15.72 7.62
N ASP A 190 8.22 -15.58 6.35
CA ASP A 190 9.57 -15.22 5.90
C ASP A 190 9.93 -13.78 6.28
N ALA A 191 9.03 -12.82 6.05
CA ALA A 191 9.27 -11.41 6.32
C ALA A 191 9.55 -11.14 7.82
N GLY A 192 8.76 -11.71 8.71
CA GLY A 192 8.88 -11.40 10.13
C GLY A 192 8.37 -12.48 11.09
N GLY A 193 8.03 -13.68 10.61
CA GLY A 193 7.50 -14.74 11.45
C GLY A 193 6.02 -14.64 11.78
N TYR A 194 5.29 -13.76 11.07
CA TYR A 194 3.86 -13.56 11.27
C TYR A 194 3.03 -14.68 10.65
N LYS A 195 1.80 -14.84 11.15
CA LYS A 195 0.82 -15.82 10.67
C LYS A 195 -0.42 -15.14 10.13
N ALA A 196 -0.85 -15.54 8.93
CA ALA A 196 -2.04 -14.99 8.30
C ALA A 196 -3.34 -15.33 9.06
N ASP A 197 -3.39 -16.46 9.77
CA ASP A 197 -4.51 -16.84 10.63
C ASP A 197 -4.70 -15.90 11.85
N ASP A 198 -3.65 -15.24 12.31
CA ASP A 198 -3.75 -14.23 13.37
C ASP A 198 -4.28 -12.90 12.81
N MET A 199 -4.08 -12.65 11.52
CA MET A 199 -4.56 -11.47 10.81
C MET A 199 -6.06 -11.57 10.52
N TRP A 200 -6.48 -12.55 9.73
CA TRP A 200 -7.83 -12.65 9.17
C TRP A 200 -8.56 -13.97 9.53
N GLY A 201 -8.01 -14.75 10.44
CA GLY A 201 -8.50 -16.08 10.75
C GLY A 201 -8.19 -17.12 9.68
N PRO A 202 -8.56 -18.38 9.91
CA PRO A 202 -8.39 -19.44 8.92
C PRO A 202 -9.21 -19.15 7.65
N THR A 203 -8.68 -19.52 6.48
CA THR A 203 -9.43 -19.46 5.23
C THR A 203 -10.70 -20.31 5.32
N GLY A 204 -11.81 -19.79 4.79
CA GLY A 204 -13.11 -20.48 4.86
C GLY A 204 -13.88 -20.32 6.18
N SER A 205 -13.39 -19.49 7.10
CA SER A 205 -14.12 -19.10 8.30
C SER A 205 -15.44 -18.37 7.96
N PRO A 206 -16.54 -18.58 8.72
CA PRO A 206 -17.83 -17.96 8.40
C PRO A 206 -17.84 -16.43 8.41
N ASP A 207 -17.03 -15.78 9.23
CA ASP A 207 -16.88 -14.33 9.32
C ASP A 207 -15.76 -13.77 8.41
N ASN A 208 -15.39 -14.51 7.46
CA ASN A 208 -14.48 -14.43 6.36
C ASN A 208 -13.82 -13.05 6.09
N ALA A 209 -12.87 -12.69 6.94
CA ALA A 209 -12.08 -11.47 6.75
C ALA A 209 -11.18 -11.54 5.49
N TRP A 210 -10.88 -12.72 4.99
CA TRP A 210 -10.18 -12.89 3.71
C TRP A 210 -10.97 -12.28 2.56
N GLN A 211 -12.26 -12.63 2.42
CA GLN A 211 -13.13 -12.08 1.38
C GLN A 211 -13.44 -10.59 1.62
N ARG A 212 -13.58 -10.18 2.88
CA ARG A 212 -13.74 -8.77 3.22
C ARG A 212 -12.56 -7.93 2.69
N ASN A 213 -11.35 -8.44 2.81
CA ASN A 213 -10.12 -7.76 2.42
C ASN A 213 -9.62 -8.15 1.02
N ASP A 214 -10.50 -8.71 0.20
CA ASP A 214 -10.20 -9.09 -1.19
C ASP A 214 -10.77 -8.06 -2.17
N PRO A 215 -9.92 -7.27 -2.84
CA PRO A 215 -10.38 -6.29 -3.83
C PRO A 215 -11.24 -6.88 -4.94
N MET A 216 -10.96 -8.12 -5.39
CA MET A 216 -11.73 -8.81 -6.42
C MET A 216 -13.19 -9.04 -5.97
N VAL A 217 -13.37 -9.47 -4.72
CA VAL A 217 -14.70 -9.67 -4.11
C VAL A 217 -15.42 -8.35 -3.92
N GLN A 218 -14.68 -7.27 -3.67
CA GLN A 218 -15.24 -5.95 -3.35
C GLN A 218 -15.43 -5.05 -4.58
N ILE A 219 -15.23 -5.53 -5.80
CA ILE A 219 -15.47 -4.78 -7.03
C ILE A 219 -16.83 -4.06 -7.05
N PRO A 220 -17.96 -4.70 -6.65
CA PRO A 220 -19.26 -4.01 -6.66
C PRO A 220 -19.28 -2.74 -5.80
N LYS A 221 -18.58 -2.74 -4.66
CA LYS A 221 -18.49 -1.55 -3.80
C LYS A 221 -17.58 -0.48 -4.38
N LEU A 222 -16.44 -0.86 -4.99
CA LEU A 222 -15.56 0.09 -5.67
C LEU A 222 -16.29 0.82 -6.80
N VAL A 223 -17.12 0.08 -7.56
CA VAL A 223 -17.96 0.64 -8.63
C VAL A 223 -19.05 1.56 -8.03
N ALA A 224 -19.77 1.10 -7.00
CA ALA A 224 -20.82 1.87 -6.36
C ALA A 224 -20.31 3.16 -5.71
N ASN A 225 -19.12 3.11 -5.10
CA ASN A 225 -18.45 4.26 -4.49
C ASN A 225 -17.87 5.24 -5.54
N ASN A 226 -17.82 4.83 -6.81
CA ASN A 226 -17.15 5.57 -7.88
C ASN A 226 -15.71 5.96 -7.53
N THR A 227 -15.01 5.08 -6.80
CA THR A 227 -13.61 5.29 -6.40
C THR A 227 -12.73 5.47 -7.64
N ARG A 228 -11.89 6.50 -7.67
CA ARG A 228 -10.84 6.60 -8.68
C ARG A 228 -9.80 5.53 -8.43
N LEU A 229 -9.58 4.66 -9.42
CA LEU A 229 -8.56 3.62 -9.37
C LEU A 229 -7.39 3.96 -10.28
N TRP A 230 -6.17 3.72 -9.78
CA TRP A 230 -4.97 3.67 -10.59
C TRP A 230 -4.26 2.33 -10.30
N VAL A 231 -4.23 1.44 -11.29
CA VAL A 231 -3.73 0.08 -11.11
C VAL A 231 -2.56 -0.14 -12.06
N TYR A 232 -1.40 -0.37 -11.50
CA TYR A 232 -0.18 -0.72 -12.22
C TYR A 232 0.27 -2.12 -11.86
N CYS A 233 0.72 -2.89 -12.83
CA CYS A 233 1.49 -4.11 -12.63
C CYS A 233 2.35 -4.39 -13.88
N GLY A 234 3.64 -4.63 -13.68
CA GLY A 234 4.53 -5.11 -14.73
C GLY A 234 4.24 -6.56 -15.12
N ASN A 235 4.95 -7.07 -16.11
CA ASN A 235 4.77 -8.45 -16.59
C ASN A 235 5.86 -9.42 -16.13
N GLY A 236 6.76 -9.01 -15.25
CA GLY A 236 7.89 -9.79 -14.76
C GLY A 236 9.14 -9.70 -15.65
N LYS A 237 9.15 -8.88 -16.70
CA LYS A 237 10.32 -8.71 -17.57
C LYS A 237 11.00 -7.36 -17.20
N PRO A 238 12.29 -7.36 -16.84
CA PRO A 238 13.01 -6.12 -16.61
C PRO A 238 13.20 -5.33 -17.92
N ASN A 239 13.36 -4.02 -17.79
CA ASN A 239 13.79 -3.14 -18.86
C ASN A 239 15.07 -2.40 -18.45
N GLU A 240 15.34 -1.25 -19.06
CA GLU A 240 16.52 -0.40 -18.79
C GLU A 240 16.59 0.09 -17.33
N LEU A 241 15.48 0.06 -16.58
CA LEU A 241 15.47 0.42 -15.16
C LEU A 241 16.09 -0.67 -14.26
N GLY A 242 16.31 -1.88 -14.77
CA GLY A 242 16.88 -2.98 -14.00
C GLY A 242 15.86 -3.70 -13.11
N GLY A 243 16.27 -4.10 -11.90
CA GLY A 243 15.39 -4.80 -10.94
C GLY A 243 15.00 -6.20 -11.38
N GLY A 244 15.81 -6.88 -12.17
CA GLY A 244 15.54 -8.17 -12.79
C GLY A 244 16.02 -9.39 -11.99
N ASP A 245 16.06 -9.33 -10.65
CA ASP A 245 16.31 -10.52 -9.84
C ASP A 245 15.16 -11.54 -9.95
N LEU A 246 15.47 -12.83 -9.73
CA LEU A 246 14.50 -13.91 -9.92
C LEU A 246 13.26 -13.79 -9.04
N PRO A 247 13.33 -13.42 -7.74
CA PRO A 247 12.13 -13.22 -6.93
C PRO A 247 11.22 -12.11 -7.47
N ALA A 248 11.78 -10.97 -7.87
CA ALA A 248 11.02 -9.84 -8.41
C ALA A 248 10.34 -10.17 -9.74
N THR A 249 11.04 -10.84 -10.65
CA THR A 249 10.48 -11.27 -11.95
C THR A 249 9.37 -12.29 -11.77
N PHE A 250 9.59 -13.29 -10.91
CA PHE A 250 8.62 -14.36 -10.66
C PHE A 250 7.34 -13.82 -9.99
N LEU A 251 7.50 -13.03 -8.92
CA LEU A 251 6.37 -12.49 -8.19
C LEU A 251 5.51 -11.58 -9.06
N GLU A 252 6.13 -10.69 -9.85
CA GLU A 252 5.38 -9.81 -10.75
C GLU A 252 4.64 -10.60 -11.83
N GLY A 253 5.28 -11.64 -12.39
CA GLY A 253 4.65 -12.53 -13.36
C GLY A 253 3.46 -13.32 -12.83
N LEU A 254 3.37 -13.56 -11.51
CA LEU A 254 2.18 -14.09 -10.86
C LEU A 254 1.13 -13.00 -10.63
N THR A 255 1.57 -11.85 -10.15
CA THR A 255 0.71 -10.76 -9.73
C THR A 255 -0.05 -10.15 -10.90
N ILE A 256 0.58 -10.00 -12.08
CA ILE A 256 -0.06 -9.44 -13.28
C ILE A 256 -1.34 -10.17 -13.65
N LYS A 257 -1.42 -11.47 -13.47
CA LYS A 257 -2.60 -12.27 -13.82
C LYS A 257 -3.82 -11.84 -12.99
N THR A 258 -3.64 -11.62 -11.69
CA THR A 258 -4.74 -11.16 -10.83
C THR A 258 -5.14 -9.73 -11.16
N ASN A 259 -4.19 -8.87 -11.53
CA ASN A 259 -4.45 -7.48 -11.91
C ASN A 259 -5.23 -7.38 -13.23
N ILE A 260 -4.90 -8.20 -14.23
CA ILE A 260 -5.66 -8.27 -15.48
C ILE A 260 -7.10 -8.77 -15.22
N THR A 261 -7.25 -9.85 -14.44
CA THR A 261 -8.57 -10.37 -14.08
C THR A 261 -9.38 -9.33 -13.29
N PHE A 262 -8.75 -8.61 -12.37
CA PHE A 262 -9.41 -7.52 -11.64
C PHE A 262 -9.92 -6.43 -12.58
N ARG A 263 -9.10 -5.95 -13.52
CA ARG A 263 -9.53 -4.97 -14.53
C ARG A 263 -10.75 -5.45 -15.30
N ASP A 264 -10.66 -6.68 -15.83
CA ASP A 264 -11.71 -7.24 -16.67
C ASP A 264 -13.04 -7.38 -15.90
N ASN A 265 -12.99 -7.84 -14.66
CA ASN A 265 -14.15 -7.94 -13.78
C ASN A 265 -14.69 -6.56 -13.37
N TYR A 266 -13.81 -5.59 -13.11
CA TYR A 266 -14.21 -4.22 -12.79
C TYR A 266 -14.96 -3.56 -13.95
N LEU A 267 -14.45 -3.70 -15.18
CA LEU A 267 -15.11 -3.20 -16.39
C LEU A 267 -16.44 -3.91 -16.64
N ALA A 268 -16.47 -5.24 -16.48
CA ALA A 268 -17.70 -6.04 -16.62
C ALA A 268 -18.77 -5.68 -15.59
N ALA A 269 -18.37 -5.24 -14.40
CA ALA A 269 -19.28 -4.73 -13.37
C ALA A 269 -19.75 -3.28 -13.61
N GLY A 270 -19.37 -2.67 -14.73
CA GLY A 270 -19.75 -1.29 -15.08
C GLY A 270 -18.81 -0.22 -14.50
N GLY A 271 -17.64 -0.58 -14.03
CA GLY A 271 -16.64 0.37 -13.55
C GLY A 271 -16.06 1.21 -14.69
N THR A 272 -16.03 2.52 -14.52
CA THR A 272 -15.56 3.47 -15.55
C THR A 272 -14.49 4.45 -15.03
N ASN A 273 -14.22 4.45 -13.72
CA ASN A 273 -13.33 5.40 -13.08
C ASN A 273 -11.96 4.78 -12.74
N GLY A 274 -11.37 4.04 -13.67
CA GLY A 274 -10.10 3.35 -13.48
C GLY A 274 -9.08 3.61 -14.59
N VAL A 275 -7.83 3.80 -14.20
CA VAL A 275 -6.64 3.71 -15.06
C VAL A 275 -5.97 2.38 -14.79
N PHE A 276 -5.69 1.63 -15.84
CA PHE A 276 -5.03 0.33 -15.79
C PHE A 276 -3.77 0.37 -16.66
N ASN A 277 -2.62 0.40 -16.04
CA ASN A 277 -1.32 0.46 -16.71
C ASN A 277 -0.59 -0.88 -16.56
N PHE A 278 -0.62 -1.69 -17.60
CA PHE A 278 0.02 -3.01 -17.67
C PHE A 278 1.00 -3.05 -18.83
N PRO A 279 2.22 -2.49 -18.66
CA PRO A 279 3.21 -2.44 -19.74
C PRO A 279 3.81 -3.84 -20.01
N ASP A 280 4.44 -3.98 -21.18
CA ASP A 280 5.12 -5.22 -21.60
C ASP A 280 6.47 -5.47 -20.87
N ASN A 281 6.72 -4.76 -19.80
CA ASN A 281 7.90 -4.88 -18.95
C ASN A 281 7.57 -4.45 -17.51
N GLY A 282 8.54 -4.56 -16.62
CA GLY A 282 8.40 -4.22 -15.22
C GLY A 282 8.43 -5.45 -14.32
N THR A 283 9.10 -5.33 -13.20
CA THR A 283 9.26 -6.36 -12.19
C THR A 283 8.75 -5.86 -10.83
N HIS A 284 8.67 -6.74 -9.84
CA HIS A 284 8.24 -6.41 -8.49
C HIS A 284 9.33 -5.64 -7.74
N ASN A 285 9.56 -4.38 -8.17
CA ASN A 285 10.71 -3.59 -7.72
C ASN A 285 10.40 -2.09 -7.62
N TRP A 286 11.04 -1.42 -6.67
CA TRP A 286 10.87 -0.01 -6.35
C TRP A 286 11.11 0.94 -7.52
N VAL A 287 12.01 0.62 -8.45
CA VAL A 287 12.31 1.49 -9.61
C VAL A 287 11.09 1.69 -10.51
N TYR A 288 10.27 0.64 -10.68
CA TYR A 288 9.04 0.71 -11.45
C TYR A 288 7.93 1.43 -10.69
N TRP A 289 7.76 1.13 -9.39
CA TRP A 289 6.78 1.80 -8.55
C TRP A 289 7.06 3.29 -8.39
N GLY A 290 8.34 3.68 -8.26
CA GLY A 290 8.75 5.08 -8.23
C GLY A 290 8.44 5.82 -9.53
N ARG A 291 8.66 5.18 -10.69
CA ARG A 291 8.28 5.74 -11.99
C ARG A 291 6.76 5.91 -12.10
N GLU A 292 6.02 4.91 -11.65
CA GLU A 292 4.56 4.92 -11.70
C GLU A 292 3.96 5.97 -10.75
N LEU A 293 4.55 6.16 -9.56
CA LEU A 293 4.14 7.21 -8.63
C LEU A 293 4.29 8.61 -9.25
N GLN A 294 5.35 8.84 -10.03
CA GLN A 294 5.51 10.10 -10.77
C GLN A 294 4.46 10.27 -11.87
N ALA A 295 4.18 9.20 -12.62
CA ALA A 295 3.17 9.21 -13.68
C ALA A 295 1.75 9.47 -13.13
N MET A 296 1.45 8.98 -11.92
CA MET A 296 0.18 9.17 -11.22
C MET A 296 -0.04 10.61 -10.71
N LYS A 297 1.03 11.37 -10.47
CA LYS A 297 0.96 12.69 -9.82
C LYS A 297 -0.06 13.66 -10.44
N PRO A 298 -0.12 13.87 -11.77
CA PRO A 298 -1.10 14.77 -12.38
C PRO A 298 -2.56 14.34 -12.13
N ASP A 299 -2.81 13.03 -12.16
CA ASP A 299 -4.14 12.46 -11.91
C ASP A 299 -4.55 12.64 -10.43
N LEU A 300 -3.64 12.43 -9.49
CA LEU A 300 -3.85 12.70 -8.07
C LEU A 300 -4.19 14.18 -7.82
N ILE A 301 -3.40 15.10 -8.38
CA ILE A 301 -3.63 16.54 -8.24
C ILE A 301 -5.05 16.90 -8.73
N ALA A 302 -5.42 16.42 -9.91
CA ALA A 302 -6.71 16.70 -10.51
C ALA A 302 -7.89 16.15 -9.71
N HIS A 303 -7.82 14.86 -9.31
CA HIS A 303 -8.92 14.18 -8.62
C HIS A 303 -9.09 14.61 -7.16
N LEU A 304 -8.00 14.95 -6.48
CA LEU A 304 -8.07 15.44 -5.10
C LEU A 304 -8.30 16.96 -5.01
N GLY A 305 -8.29 17.65 -6.14
CA GLY A 305 -8.47 19.10 -6.20
C GLY A 305 -7.35 19.86 -5.48
N ALA A 306 -6.11 19.37 -5.62
CA ALA A 306 -4.96 20.04 -5.07
C ALA A 306 -4.55 21.23 -5.94
N THR A 307 -4.02 22.27 -5.31
CA THR A 307 -3.51 23.46 -6.02
C THR A 307 -2.00 23.51 -5.81
N PRO A 308 -1.18 23.20 -6.83
CA PRO A 308 0.26 23.35 -6.74
C PRO A 308 0.64 24.78 -6.36
N THR A 309 1.64 24.91 -5.51
CA THR A 309 2.26 26.20 -5.20
C THR A 309 3.39 26.43 -6.20
N ALA A 310 3.36 27.57 -6.89
CA ALA A 310 4.37 27.94 -7.91
C ALA A 310 5.75 28.21 -7.29
#